data_f38e3f5c9b4527cf2f9072eaf5446519
#
_entry.id   f38e3f5c9b4527cf2f9072eaf5446519
#
_cell.length_a   1.000
_cell.length_b   1.000
_cell.length_c   1.000
_cell.angle_alpha   90.00
_cell.angle_beta   90.00
_cell.angle_gamma   90.00
#
_symmetry.space_group_name_H-M   'P 1'
#
loop_
_entity.id
_entity.type
_entity.pdbx_description
1 polymer ?
#
loop_
_entity_poly.entity_id
_entity_poly.type
_entity_poly.pdbx_seq_one_letter_code
_entity_poly.pdbx_strand_id
1 'polypeptide(L)'
;DITVDSGKVTVQGEIFKKEARKLNGKGKTVLSFEFSDGTGSIHASKVMPDEEAKELDGKLKNGMYVIVQGTVMYNQYDKDINLSPTAIIKGEKKKRKDTADEKRVELHLHTMMSNMDALIPPDVAVKTAKRWGHPAVAITDHGNVQGFPEAMKAADKCDMKVIYGMEAYFVNDTASAVYGSYDGDFSNEFIVFDIE
;
A
#
# COMPACT_ATOMS: atom_id res chain seq x y z
N ASP A 1 8.17 19.61 7.52
CA ASP A 1 8.10 19.92 6.10
C ASP A 1 9.50 20.27 5.59
N ILE A 2 9.86 19.80 4.38
CA ILE A 2 11.14 20.09 3.74
C ILE A 2 10.96 21.35 2.89
N THR A 3 11.85 22.33 3.07
CA THR A 3 11.87 23.59 2.32
C THR A 3 13.25 23.81 1.73
N VAL A 4 13.40 24.80 0.85
CA VAL A 4 14.70 25.17 0.27
C VAL A 4 15.73 25.51 1.36
N ASP A 5 15.28 26.08 2.48
CA ASP A 5 16.13 26.46 3.61
C ASP A 5 16.55 25.27 4.48
N SER A 6 16.03 24.08 4.22
CA SER A 6 16.38 22.87 4.99
C SER A 6 17.83 22.43 4.77
N GLY A 7 18.49 22.89 3.70
CA GLY A 7 19.89 22.62 3.43
C GLY A 7 20.16 21.12 3.22
N LYS A 8 21.07 20.55 4.02
CA LYS A 8 21.42 19.13 3.96
C LYS A 8 20.46 18.31 4.81
N VAL A 9 19.75 17.38 4.17
CA VAL A 9 18.75 16.52 4.82
C VAL A 9 19.04 15.03 4.60
N THR A 10 18.48 14.21 5.46
CA THR A 10 18.39 12.75 5.26
C THR A 10 16.93 12.36 5.28
N VAL A 11 16.45 11.83 4.18
CA VAL A 11 15.04 11.41 3.98
C VAL A 11 14.96 9.95 3.58
N GLN A 12 13.84 9.33 3.87
CA GLN A 12 13.62 7.92 3.55
C GLN A 12 12.28 7.75 2.85
N GLY A 13 12.17 6.74 2.00
CA GLY A 13 10.92 6.45 1.31
C GLY A 13 11.05 5.31 0.30
N GLU A 14 9.93 4.93 -0.26
CA GLU A 14 9.83 3.94 -1.33
C GLU A 14 9.86 4.62 -2.70
N ILE A 15 10.74 4.17 -3.58
CA ILE A 15 10.84 4.69 -4.94
C ILE A 15 9.62 4.23 -5.73
N PHE A 16 8.87 5.15 -6.31
CA PHE A 16 7.71 4.83 -7.14
C PHE A 16 7.90 5.23 -8.61
N LYS A 17 8.90 6.10 -8.89
CA LYS A 17 9.24 6.48 -10.26
C LYS A 17 10.74 6.70 -10.38
N LYS A 18 11.31 6.25 -11.48
CA LYS A 18 12.75 6.38 -11.80
C LYS A 18 12.93 6.65 -13.28
N GLU A 19 13.85 7.54 -13.61
CA GLU A 19 14.19 7.91 -15.00
C GLU A 19 15.69 8.20 -15.12
N ALA A 20 16.28 7.74 -16.23
CA ALA A 20 17.65 8.06 -16.60
C ALA A 20 17.68 8.71 -17.98
N ARG A 21 18.12 9.96 -18.09
CA ARG A 21 18.17 10.74 -19.32
C ARG A 21 19.60 11.14 -19.67
N LYS A 22 20.08 10.69 -20.80
CA LYS A 22 21.40 11.09 -21.33
C LYS A 22 21.40 12.55 -21.76
N LEU A 23 22.47 13.26 -21.44
CA LEU A 23 22.71 14.62 -21.91
C LEU A 23 23.52 14.57 -23.20
N ASN A 24 22.96 15.13 -24.30
CA ASN A 24 23.58 15.12 -25.60
C ASN A 24 25.00 15.72 -25.60
N GLY A 25 25.98 14.98 -26.10
CA GLY A 25 27.35 15.44 -26.33
C GLY A 25 28.24 15.62 -25.11
N LYS A 26 27.85 15.16 -23.92
CA LYS A 26 28.59 15.42 -22.67
C LYS A 26 29.09 14.19 -21.93
N GLY A 27 28.77 12.95 -22.37
CA GLY A 27 29.13 11.73 -21.64
C GLY A 27 28.53 11.69 -20.21
N LYS A 28 27.42 12.38 -20.01
CA LYS A 28 26.73 12.50 -18.71
C LYS A 28 25.27 12.15 -18.83
N THR A 29 24.75 11.56 -17.76
CA THR A 29 23.34 11.20 -17.61
C THR A 29 22.77 11.89 -16.37
N VAL A 30 21.54 12.38 -16.47
CA VAL A 30 20.72 12.78 -15.33
C VAL A 30 19.99 11.54 -14.86
N LEU A 31 20.27 11.08 -13.65
CA LEU A 31 19.47 10.07 -12.98
C LEU A 31 18.52 10.77 -12.01
N SER A 32 17.24 10.53 -12.17
CA SER A 32 16.20 11.06 -11.30
C SER A 32 15.30 9.94 -10.77
N PHE A 33 14.78 10.14 -9.58
CA PHE A 33 13.79 9.26 -8.98
C PHE A 33 12.92 10.02 -7.99
N GLU A 34 11.69 9.57 -7.88
CA GLU A 34 10.70 10.08 -6.92
C GLU A 34 10.42 9.01 -5.88
N PHE A 35 10.39 9.42 -4.61
CA PHE A 35 10.15 8.50 -3.52
C PHE A 35 9.30 9.14 -2.43
N SER A 36 8.56 8.31 -1.69
CA SER A 36 7.61 8.72 -0.67
C SER A 36 7.67 7.83 0.56
N ASP A 37 7.46 8.41 1.73
CA ASP A 37 7.27 7.67 2.98
C ASP A 37 5.80 7.51 3.37
N GLY A 38 4.88 8.00 2.51
CA GLY A 38 3.44 8.02 2.74
C GLY A 38 2.91 9.30 3.37
N THR A 39 3.78 10.23 3.81
CA THR A 39 3.38 11.56 4.30
C THR A 39 3.57 12.65 3.25
N GLY A 40 4.50 12.43 2.34
CA GLY A 40 4.81 13.30 1.22
C GLY A 40 5.72 12.59 0.23
N SER A 41 6.00 13.24 -0.90
CA SER A 41 6.95 12.77 -1.90
C SER A 41 8.01 13.82 -2.18
N ILE A 42 9.19 13.37 -2.61
CA ILE A 42 10.27 14.27 -3.01
C ILE A 42 10.93 13.75 -4.28
N HIS A 43 11.26 14.67 -5.18
CA HIS A 43 12.05 14.41 -6.38
C HIS A 43 13.53 14.50 -6.04
N ALA A 44 14.30 13.50 -6.42
CA ALA A 44 15.75 13.51 -6.31
C ALA A 44 16.38 13.39 -7.69
N SER A 45 17.37 14.22 -7.98
CA SER A 45 18.11 14.13 -9.25
C SER A 45 19.57 14.48 -9.10
N LYS A 46 20.40 13.83 -9.91
CA LYS A 46 21.83 14.08 -9.99
C LYS A 46 22.36 13.87 -11.38
N VAL A 47 23.21 14.79 -11.83
CA VAL A 47 23.99 14.65 -13.06
C VAL A 47 25.30 13.93 -12.72
N MET A 48 25.59 12.84 -13.43
CA MET A 48 26.79 12.04 -13.21
C MET A 48 27.32 11.46 -14.53
N PRO A 49 28.55 10.92 -14.57
CA PRO A 49 29.06 10.20 -15.74
C PRO A 49 28.16 9.04 -16.13
N ASP A 50 28.10 8.71 -17.44
CA ASP A 50 27.21 7.66 -17.97
C ASP A 50 27.41 6.29 -17.31
N GLU A 51 28.66 5.93 -17.00
CA GLU A 51 29.01 4.67 -16.34
C GLU A 51 28.46 4.60 -14.93
N GLU A 52 28.65 5.65 -14.11
CA GLU A 52 28.12 5.73 -12.75
C GLU A 52 26.58 5.74 -12.75
N ALA A 53 25.98 6.48 -13.69
CA ALA A 53 24.55 6.53 -13.83
C ALA A 53 23.96 5.15 -14.16
N LYS A 54 24.58 4.40 -15.05
CA LYS A 54 24.16 3.04 -15.43
C LYS A 54 24.27 2.06 -14.25
N GLU A 55 25.35 2.14 -13.48
CA GLU A 55 25.54 1.30 -12.30
C GLU A 55 24.50 1.59 -11.23
N LEU A 56 24.28 2.88 -10.91
CA LEU A 56 23.29 3.28 -9.90
C LEU A 56 21.87 3.01 -10.36
N ASP A 57 21.56 3.23 -11.64
CA ASP A 57 20.26 2.91 -12.23
C ASP A 57 19.94 1.42 -12.15
N GLY A 58 20.93 0.55 -12.35
CA GLY A 58 20.79 -0.90 -12.20
C GLY A 58 20.53 -1.33 -10.75
N LYS A 59 21.03 -0.59 -9.76
CA LYS A 59 20.85 -0.86 -8.33
C LYS A 59 19.51 -0.35 -7.80
N LEU A 60 19.01 0.76 -8.30
CA LEU A 60 17.74 1.35 -7.89
C LEU A 60 16.57 0.69 -8.65
N LYS A 61 15.49 0.36 -7.95
CA LYS A 61 14.28 -0.24 -8.52
C LYS A 61 13.03 0.42 -7.93
N ASN A 62 11.97 0.52 -8.72
CA ASN A 62 10.66 0.89 -8.20
C ASN A 62 10.21 -0.14 -7.14
N GLY A 63 9.59 0.34 -6.06
CA GLY A 63 9.25 -0.46 -4.90
C GLY A 63 10.40 -0.64 -3.88
N MET A 64 11.62 -0.15 -4.18
CA MET A 64 12.75 -0.20 -3.26
C MET A 64 12.62 0.91 -2.20
N TYR A 65 12.74 0.56 -0.93
CA TYR A 65 12.83 1.53 0.15
C TYR A 65 14.27 2.00 0.32
N VAL A 66 14.47 3.31 0.27
CA VAL A 66 15.80 3.94 0.32
C VAL A 66 15.89 4.99 1.42
N ILE A 67 17.09 5.20 1.89
CA ILE A 67 17.48 6.36 2.73
C ILE A 67 18.43 7.18 1.89
N VAL A 68 18.06 8.43 1.64
CA VAL A 68 18.80 9.36 0.77
C VAL A 68 19.26 10.53 1.60
N GLN A 69 20.56 10.77 1.60
CA GLN A 69 21.15 12.01 2.12
C GLN A 69 21.49 12.91 0.95
N GLY A 70 21.12 14.18 1.05
CA GLY A 70 21.38 15.14 -0.03
C GLY A 70 21.13 16.57 0.41
N THR A 71 21.33 17.49 -0.51
CA THR A 71 21.06 18.92 -0.32
C THR A 71 19.78 19.29 -1.06
N VAL A 72 18.90 19.97 -0.36
CA VAL A 72 17.66 20.50 -0.94
C VAL A 72 17.99 21.75 -1.74
N MET A 73 17.50 21.81 -2.98
CA MET A 73 17.69 22.95 -3.86
C MET A 73 16.39 23.22 -4.63
N TYR A 74 16.18 24.47 -4.99
CA TYR A 74 15.10 24.83 -5.91
C TYR A 74 15.52 24.57 -7.35
N ASN A 75 14.75 23.75 -8.06
CA ASN A 75 14.95 23.48 -9.47
C ASN A 75 14.14 24.47 -10.30
N GLN A 76 14.82 25.36 -11.01
CA GLN A 76 14.18 26.39 -11.85
C GLN A 76 13.43 25.80 -13.06
N TYR A 77 13.82 24.60 -13.51
CA TYR A 77 13.19 23.94 -14.68
C TYR A 77 11.86 23.32 -14.30
N ASP A 78 11.80 22.62 -13.18
CA ASP A 78 10.61 21.94 -12.70
C ASP A 78 9.76 22.84 -11.79
N LYS A 79 10.29 24.02 -11.43
CA LYS A 79 9.70 24.99 -10.49
C LYS A 79 9.30 24.36 -9.15
N ASP A 80 10.08 23.42 -8.69
CA ASP A 80 9.83 22.64 -7.48
C ASP A 80 11.13 22.36 -6.71
N ILE A 81 11.00 21.80 -5.52
CA ILE A 81 12.09 21.39 -4.66
C ILE A 81 12.72 20.11 -5.24
N ASN A 82 14.04 20.10 -5.34
CA ASN A 82 14.81 18.94 -5.76
C ASN A 82 15.84 18.58 -4.69
N LEU A 83 15.96 17.29 -4.40
CA LEU A 83 17.02 16.76 -3.57
C LEU A 83 18.20 16.32 -4.44
N SER A 84 19.37 16.95 -4.24
CA SER A 84 20.61 16.53 -4.88
C SER A 84 21.29 15.47 -4.01
N PRO A 85 21.21 14.17 -4.36
CA PRO A 85 21.70 13.09 -3.50
C PRO A 85 23.23 13.07 -3.43
N THR A 86 23.74 12.95 -2.21
CA THR A 86 25.17 12.70 -1.92
C THR A 86 25.42 11.26 -1.53
N ALA A 87 24.45 10.61 -0.89
CA ALA A 87 24.48 9.19 -0.55
C ALA A 87 23.10 8.59 -0.65
N ILE A 88 23.04 7.34 -1.13
CA ILE A 88 21.82 6.54 -1.22
C ILE A 88 22.14 5.16 -0.66
N ILE A 89 21.37 4.71 0.33
CA ILE A 89 21.48 3.36 0.88
C ILE A 89 20.12 2.68 0.85
N LYS A 90 20.13 1.35 0.75
CA LYS A 90 18.92 0.56 0.89
C LYS A 90 18.44 0.63 2.33
N GLY A 91 17.19 1.05 2.52
CA GLY A 91 16.51 1.05 3.80
C GLY A 91 15.53 -0.10 3.93
N GLU A 92 14.89 -0.17 5.09
CA GLU A 92 13.79 -1.10 5.34
C GLU A 92 12.52 -0.33 5.69
N LYS A 93 11.43 -0.62 4.96
CA LYS A 93 10.13 -0.03 5.25
C LYS A 93 9.62 -0.57 6.58
N LYS A 94 9.44 0.31 7.56
CA LYS A 94 8.82 -0.07 8.84
C LYS A 94 7.37 -0.48 8.59
N LYS A 95 7.09 -1.76 8.72
CA LYS A 95 5.71 -2.28 8.66
C LYS A 95 5.04 -2.05 10.00
N ARG A 96 3.78 -1.60 9.97
CA ARG A 96 2.96 -1.53 11.18
C ARG A 96 2.88 -2.92 11.82
N LYS A 97 2.95 -2.94 13.13
CA LYS A 97 2.79 -4.15 13.96
C LYS A 97 1.64 -3.89 14.93
N ASP A 98 0.90 -4.92 15.23
CA ASP A 98 0.02 -4.91 16.38
C ASP A 98 0.88 -5.18 17.63
N THR A 99 0.91 -4.22 18.55
CA THR A 99 1.68 -4.29 19.79
C THR A 99 0.82 -4.58 21.02
N ALA A 100 -0.50 -4.84 20.84
CA ALA A 100 -1.38 -5.21 21.93
C ALA A 100 -0.96 -6.55 22.53
N ASP A 101 -1.01 -6.66 23.85
CA ASP A 101 -0.69 -7.90 24.56
C ASP A 101 -1.73 -8.99 24.26
N GLU A 102 -3.01 -8.62 24.26
CA GLU A 102 -4.12 -9.46 23.83
C GLU A 102 -4.52 -9.14 22.39
N LYS A 103 -4.52 -10.17 21.53
CA LYS A 103 -4.82 -10.01 20.10
C LYS A 103 -6.30 -10.10 19.85
N ARG A 104 -6.80 -9.15 19.07
CA ARG A 104 -8.17 -9.13 18.62
C ARG A 104 -8.40 -10.16 17.51
N VAL A 105 -9.59 -10.73 17.47
CA VAL A 105 -10.14 -11.38 16.27
C VAL A 105 -11.03 -10.36 15.55
N GLU A 106 -10.70 -10.04 14.30
CA GLU A 106 -11.59 -9.22 13.48
C GLU A 106 -12.72 -10.09 12.93
N LEU A 107 -13.94 -9.80 13.31
CA LEU A 107 -15.13 -10.57 12.95
C LEU A 107 -15.96 -9.91 11.82
N HIS A 108 -15.64 -8.67 11.48
CA HIS A 108 -16.34 -7.91 10.45
C HIS A 108 -15.34 -7.17 9.57
N LEU A 109 -14.99 -7.76 8.44
CA LEU A 109 -14.01 -7.21 7.51
C LEU A 109 -14.51 -7.33 6.08
N HIS A 110 -14.55 -6.19 5.39
CA HIS A 110 -14.84 -6.10 3.98
C HIS A 110 -13.53 -6.11 3.17
N THR A 111 -13.51 -6.88 2.10
CA THR A 111 -12.40 -6.90 1.15
C THR A 111 -12.76 -6.09 -0.11
N MET A 112 -11.84 -6.02 -1.06
CA MET A 112 -12.11 -5.41 -2.36
C MET A 112 -13.27 -6.04 -3.14
N MET A 113 -13.80 -7.18 -2.67
CA MET A 113 -15.01 -7.79 -3.23
C MET A 113 -16.28 -7.04 -2.81
N SER A 114 -16.21 -6.21 -1.78
CA SER A 114 -17.23 -5.22 -1.41
C SER A 114 -17.00 -3.95 -2.21
N ASN A 115 -17.58 -3.89 -3.42
CA ASN A 115 -17.39 -2.80 -4.37
C ASN A 115 -17.71 -1.43 -3.75
N MET A 116 -16.85 -0.45 -4.00
CA MET A 116 -16.92 0.94 -3.50
C MET A 116 -16.82 1.11 -1.97
N ASP A 117 -16.60 0.02 -1.22
CA ASP A 117 -16.49 0.06 0.24
C ASP A 117 -15.07 -0.24 0.73
N ALA A 118 -14.40 -1.25 0.20
CA ALA A 118 -13.07 -1.63 0.64
C ALA A 118 -12.08 -1.87 -0.51
N LEU A 119 -10.77 -1.74 -0.17
CA LEU A 119 -9.68 -1.83 -1.16
C LEU A 119 -8.71 -2.98 -0.86
N ILE A 120 -8.84 -3.65 0.28
CA ILE A 120 -7.88 -4.67 0.68
C ILE A 120 -8.17 -5.99 -0.05
N PRO A 121 -7.19 -6.60 -0.76
CA PRO A 121 -7.34 -7.95 -1.29
C PRO A 121 -7.51 -8.99 -0.16
N PRO A 122 -8.32 -10.03 -0.35
CA PRO A 122 -8.56 -11.07 0.66
C PRO A 122 -7.28 -11.71 1.19
N ASP A 123 -6.33 -12.03 0.31
CA ASP A 123 -5.04 -12.64 0.67
C ASP A 123 -4.16 -11.71 1.53
N VAL A 124 -4.22 -10.40 1.27
CA VAL A 124 -3.48 -9.39 2.03
C VAL A 124 -4.07 -9.24 3.44
N ALA A 125 -5.39 -9.29 3.57
CA ALA A 125 -6.08 -9.26 4.86
C ALA A 125 -5.63 -10.44 5.74
N VAL A 126 -5.73 -11.68 5.22
CA VAL A 126 -5.33 -12.91 5.92
C VAL A 126 -3.85 -12.90 6.31
N LYS A 127 -2.95 -12.58 5.39
CA LYS A 127 -1.51 -12.49 5.65
C LYS A 127 -1.15 -11.41 6.68
N THR A 128 -1.90 -10.31 6.70
CA THR A 128 -1.68 -9.23 7.65
C THR A 128 -2.13 -9.62 9.05
N ALA A 129 -3.30 -10.23 9.20
CA ALA A 129 -3.77 -10.76 10.46
C ALA A 129 -2.77 -11.79 11.05
N LYS A 130 -2.28 -12.73 10.23
CA LYS A 130 -1.23 -13.68 10.65
C LYS A 130 0.04 -12.97 11.12
N ARG A 131 0.52 -11.99 10.34
CA ARG A 131 1.74 -11.22 10.69
C ARG A 131 1.59 -10.45 11.99
N TRP A 132 0.40 -10.01 12.31
CA TRP A 132 0.08 -9.30 13.56
C TRP A 132 -0.16 -10.24 14.75
N GLY A 133 -0.21 -11.56 14.51
CA GLY A 133 -0.40 -12.58 15.54
C GLY A 133 -1.87 -12.74 15.94
N HIS A 134 -2.82 -12.31 15.11
CA HIS A 134 -4.24 -12.55 15.36
C HIS A 134 -4.53 -14.05 15.25
N PRO A 135 -5.37 -14.61 16.14
CA PRO A 135 -5.70 -16.05 16.10
C PRO A 135 -6.63 -16.41 14.95
N ALA A 136 -7.45 -15.49 14.49
CA ALA A 136 -8.36 -15.65 13.36
C ALA A 136 -8.70 -14.30 12.72
N VAL A 137 -9.30 -14.35 11.51
CA VAL A 137 -9.88 -13.19 10.82
C VAL A 137 -11.12 -13.62 10.07
N ALA A 138 -12.19 -12.84 10.12
CA ALA A 138 -13.36 -13.06 9.28
C ALA A 138 -13.23 -12.34 7.94
N ILE A 139 -13.85 -12.90 6.92
CA ILE A 139 -14.12 -12.23 5.63
C ILE A 139 -15.63 -12.17 5.49
N THR A 140 -16.18 -10.96 5.49
CA THR A 140 -17.62 -10.69 5.56
C THR A 140 -18.03 -9.64 4.54
N ASP A 141 -17.82 -9.93 3.25
CA ASP A 141 -18.12 -9.00 2.17
C ASP A 141 -19.65 -8.79 2.02
N HIS A 142 -20.04 -7.62 1.50
CA HIS A 142 -21.43 -7.25 1.23
C HIS A 142 -22.09 -8.18 0.21
N GLY A 143 -23.04 -8.99 0.66
CA GLY A 143 -23.92 -9.80 -0.19
C GLY A 143 -23.22 -10.81 -1.09
N ASN A 144 -21.94 -11.10 -0.86
CA ASN A 144 -21.19 -12.03 -1.72
C ASN A 144 -20.11 -12.81 -0.97
N VAL A 145 -19.63 -13.88 -1.60
CA VAL A 145 -18.58 -14.78 -1.08
C VAL A 145 -17.39 -14.92 -2.03
N GLN A 146 -17.21 -13.97 -2.93
CA GLN A 146 -16.20 -14.03 -3.99
C GLN A 146 -14.76 -14.05 -3.45
N GLY A 147 -14.53 -13.47 -2.27
CA GLY A 147 -13.23 -13.45 -1.60
C GLY A 147 -12.79 -14.78 -1.01
N PHE A 148 -13.68 -15.75 -0.81
CA PHE A 148 -13.41 -17.00 -0.09
C PHE A 148 -12.29 -17.84 -0.70
N PRO A 149 -12.26 -18.13 -2.02
CA PRO A 149 -11.20 -18.97 -2.60
C PRO A 149 -9.81 -18.36 -2.46
N GLU A 150 -9.70 -17.03 -2.52
CA GLU A 150 -8.43 -16.32 -2.35
C GLU A 150 -8.00 -16.30 -0.88
N ALA A 151 -8.93 -16.03 0.03
CA ALA A 151 -8.70 -16.09 1.47
C ALA A 151 -8.27 -17.49 1.91
N MET A 152 -8.94 -18.55 1.44
CA MET A 152 -8.61 -19.95 1.73
C MET A 152 -7.18 -20.30 1.30
N LYS A 153 -6.83 -19.99 0.05
CA LYS A 153 -5.46 -20.23 -0.45
C LYS A 153 -4.40 -19.48 0.35
N ALA A 154 -4.72 -18.30 0.85
CA ALA A 154 -3.80 -17.54 1.70
C ALA A 154 -3.72 -18.15 3.10
N ALA A 155 -4.85 -18.57 3.66
CA ALA A 155 -4.95 -19.23 4.96
C ALA A 155 -4.11 -20.51 5.00
N ASP A 156 -4.26 -21.40 4.02
CA ASP A 156 -3.49 -22.65 3.89
C ASP A 156 -1.98 -22.38 3.83
N LYS A 157 -1.56 -21.35 3.10
CA LYS A 157 -0.12 -21.02 2.95
C LYS A 157 0.52 -20.47 4.22
N CYS A 158 -0.23 -19.79 5.06
CA CYS A 158 0.32 -19.17 6.27
C CYS A 158 -0.22 -19.77 7.58
N ASP A 159 -0.99 -20.85 7.51
CA ASP A 159 -1.59 -21.51 8.66
C ASP A 159 -2.38 -20.51 9.52
N MET A 160 -3.43 -19.91 8.93
CA MET A 160 -4.29 -18.91 9.56
C MET A 160 -5.73 -19.38 9.57
N LYS A 161 -6.40 -19.30 10.71
CA LYS A 161 -7.84 -19.55 10.77
C LYS A 161 -8.59 -18.40 10.10
N VAL A 162 -9.40 -18.71 9.09
CA VAL A 162 -10.33 -17.78 8.44
C VAL A 162 -11.76 -18.17 8.81
N ILE A 163 -12.55 -17.19 9.21
CA ILE A 163 -13.98 -17.32 9.45
C ILE A 163 -14.67 -16.78 8.19
N TYR A 164 -15.45 -17.65 7.53
CA TYR A 164 -16.14 -17.30 6.30
C TYR A 164 -17.55 -16.84 6.62
N GLY A 165 -17.85 -15.61 6.28
CA GLY A 165 -19.13 -14.96 6.52
C GLY A 165 -19.54 -14.05 5.37
N MET A 166 -20.74 -13.54 5.44
CA MET A 166 -21.26 -12.58 4.46
C MET A 166 -22.12 -11.57 5.20
N GLU A 167 -21.95 -10.29 4.90
CA GLU A 167 -22.89 -9.28 5.34
C GLU A 167 -24.16 -9.40 4.48
N ALA A 168 -25.22 -9.97 5.07
CA ALA A 168 -26.47 -10.20 4.37
C ALA A 168 -27.43 -9.01 4.55
N TYR A 169 -28.24 -8.79 3.52
CA TYR A 169 -29.36 -7.84 3.60
C TYR A 169 -30.62 -8.60 4.00
N PHE A 170 -31.13 -8.30 5.18
CA PHE A 170 -32.36 -8.89 5.68
C PHE A 170 -33.54 -7.98 5.38
N VAL A 171 -34.63 -8.54 4.85
CA VAL A 171 -35.89 -7.84 4.60
C VAL A 171 -37.03 -8.58 5.27
N ASN A 172 -37.90 -7.87 5.99
CA ASN A 172 -38.99 -8.45 6.76
C ASN A 172 -40.18 -8.92 5.91
N ASP A 173 -40.19 -8.65 4.60
CA ASP A 173 -41.29 -9.02 3.74
C ASP A 173 -40.80 -9.46 2.36
N THR A 174 -41.64 -10.17 1.61
CA THR A 174 -41.37 -10.69 0.26
C THR A 174 -41.23 -9.59 -0.80
N ALA A 175 -40.71 -8.43 -0.45
CA ALA A 175 -40.39 -7.38 -1.43
C ALA A 175 -39.27 -7.88 -2.35
N SER A 176 -39.57 -7.98 -3.62
CA SER A 176 -38.58 -8.30 -4.63
C SER A 176 -37.52 -7.20 -4.68
N ALA A 177 -36.32 -7.47 -4.18
CA ALA A 177 -35.19 -6.56 -4.23
C ALA A 177 -34.71 -6.24 -5.66
N VAL A 178 -35.35 -6.83 -6.68
CA VAL A 178 -34.93 -6.73 -8.08
C VAL A 178 -35.66 -5.62 -8.84
N TYR A 179 -36.84 -5.18 -8.39
CA TYR A 179 -37.68 -4.21 -9.12
C TYR A 179 -38.33 -3.22 -8.17
N GLY A 180 -37.75 -2.05 -7.96
CA GLY A 180 -38.42 -0.91 -7.37
C GLY A 180 -37.67 -0.23 -6.23
N SER A 181 -38.08 0.98 -5.91
CA SER A 181 -37.66 1.71 -4.72
C SER A 181 -38.27 1.04 -3.48
N TYR A 182 -37.45 0.68 -2.53
CA TYR A 182 -37.89 0.19 -1.23
C TYR A 182 -37.90 1.35 -0.21
N ASP A 183 -39.06 1.64 0.35
CA ASP A 183 -39.25 2.69 1.38
C ASP A 183 -39.14 2.16 2.82
N GLY A 184 -38.40 1.07 3.04
CA GLY A 184 -38.22 0.46 4.36
C GLY A 184 -36.84 0.68 4.94
N ASP A 185 -36.76 0.62 6.28
CA ASP A 185 -35.49 0.60 6.99
C ASP A 185 -34.76 -0.71 6.71
N PHE A 186 -33.54 -0.62 6.14
CA PHE A 186 -32.64 -1.75 6.09
C PHE A 186 -31.96 -1.90 7.45
N SER A 187 -32.41 -2.88 8.24
CA SER A 187 -31.65 -3.30 9.41
C SER A 187 -30.55 -4.26 8.95
N ASN A 188 -29.30 -3.86 9.07
CA ASN A 188 -28.17 -4.73 8.81
C ASN A 188 -28.03 -5.69 10.00
N GLU A 189 -28.54 -6.90 9.86
CA GLU A 189 -28.24 -7.99 10.80
C GLU A 189 -27.14 -8.87 10.19
N PHE A 190 -26.07 -9.08 10.94
CA PHE A 190 -24.95 -9.92 10.54
C PHE A 190 -25.29 -11.39 10.79
N ILE A 191 -25.24 -12.20 9.75
CA ILE A 191 -25.28 -13.66 9.88
C ILE A 191 -23.88 -14.17 9.59
N VAL A 192 -23.21 -14.66 10.60
CA VAL A 192 -21.94 -15.37 10.44
C VAL A 192 -22.24 -16.85 10.29
N PHE A 193 -21.87 -17.44 9.17
CA PHE A 193 -21.90 -18.89 8.98
C PHE A 193 -20.52 -19.45 9.26
N ASP A 194 -20.38 -20.27 10.29
CA ASP A 194 -19.21 -21.12 10.48
C ASP A 194 -19.43 -22.37 9.63
N ILE A 195 -18.63 -22.53 8.57
CA ILE A 195 -18.64 -23.73 7.74
C ILE A 195 -17.51 -24.61 8.28
N GLU A 196 -17.85 -25.64 9.06
CA GLU A 196 -16.94 -26.69 9.49
C GLU A 196 -16.34 -27.46 8.31
#